data_f720dcfaaebbc4c693c304f4cba20a9d
#
_entry.id   f720dcfaaebbc4c693c304f4cba20a9d
#
_cell.length_a   1.000
_cell.length_b   1.000
_cell.length_c   1.000
_cell.angle_alpha   90.00
_cell.angle_beta   90.00
_cell.angle_gamma   90.00
#
_symmetry.space_group_name_H-M   'P 1'
#
loop_
_entity.id
_entity.type
_entity.pdbx_description
1 polymer ?
#
loop_
_entity_poly.entity_id
_entity_poly.type
_entity_poly.pdbx_seq_one_letter_code
_entity_poly.pdbx_strand_id
1 'polypeptide(L)'
;MLLVGTGNPHKLEEISSVLSDLPIRTVGIEHLPPCEEVEETGETFEENALLKAAYFSRMAAGLATPERPRWVIADDSGLCVDALGGAPGVYSARFAGEDCTFADNNRKLLKALEDVEPEKRTARFVCVICCVPVPDDPRDAPPALFYSEGICAGRIALEEAGEGGFGYDPVFVEETTGQTFAELEAERKNHLSHRGLALLDFRCKFEALSGS
;
A
#
# COMPACT_ATOMS: atom_id res chain seq x y z
N MET A 1 -2.99 -19.80 -6.10
CA MET A 1 -3.85 -18.62 -5.91
C MET A 1 -3.24 -17.74 -4.83
N LEU A 2 -3.20 -16.44 -5.05
CA LEU A 2 -2.68 -15.39 -4.19
C LEU A 2 -3.84 -14.50 -3.76
N LEU A 3 -4.06 -14.33 -2.46
CA LEU A 3 -5.04 -13.41 -1.91
C LEU A 3 -4.38 -12.05 -1.66
N VAL A 4 -5.03 -10.98 -2.14
CA VAL A 4 -4.66 -9.59 -1.85
C VAL A 4 -5.52 -9.08 -0.71
N GLY A 5 -4.91 -8.92 0.46
CA GLY A 5 -5.54 -8.54 1.72
C GLY A 5 -5.72 -7.03 1.85
N THR A 6 -6.58 -6.45 1.03
CA THR A 6 -6.92 -5.02 1.09
C THR A 6 -8.41 -4.80 0.88
N GLY A 7 -9.00 -3.93 1.69
CA GLY A 7 -10.37 -3.42 1.49
C GLY A 7 -10.42 -2.19 0.57
N ASN A 8 -9.28 -1.65 0.16
CA ASN A 8 -9.20 -0.49 -0.71
C ASN A 8 -9.25 -0.93 -2.20
N PRO A 9 -10.30 -0.59 -2.96
CA PRO A 9 -10.45 -1.01 -4.35
C PRO A 9 -9.36 -0.46 -5.27
N HIS A 10 -8.86 0.75 -5.02
CA HIS A 10 -7.78 1.35 -5.81
C HIS A 10 -6.46 0.59 -5.64
N LYS A 11 -6.14 0.18 -4.41
CA LYS A 11 -4.96 -0.67 -4.15
C LYS A 11 -5.08 -2.02 -4.84
N LEU A 12 -6.25 -2.66 -4.75
CA LEU A 12 -6.51 -3.95 -5.39
C LEU A 12 -6.34 -3.86 -6.91
N GLU A 13 -6.83 -2.79 -7.53
CA GLU A 13 -6.70 -2.54 -8.97
C GLU A 13 -5.21 -2.38 -9.38
N GLU A 14 -4.47 -1.50 -8.68
CA GLU A 14 -3.03 -1.29 -8.92
C GLU A 14 -2.24 -2.59 -8.77
N ILE A 15 -2.45 -3.35 -7.69
CA ILE A 15 -1.77 -4.63 -7.42
C ILE A 15 -2.11 -5.66 -8.49
N SER A 16 -3.39 -5.82 -8.83
CA SER A 16 -3.85 -6.79 -9.82
C SER A 16 -3.31 -6.48 -11.21
N SER A 17 -3.24 -5.20 -11.57
CA SER A 17 -2.68 -4.76 -12.85
C SER A 17 -1.19 -5.13 -12.98
N VAL A 18 -0.38 -4.84 -11.96
CA VAL A 18 1.07 -5.12 -11.96
C VAL A 18 1.38 -6.62 -11.90
N LEU A 19 0.52 -7.42 -11.24
CA LEU A 19 0.73 -8.87 -11.10
C LEU A 19 0.02 -9.69 -12.17
N SER A 20 -0.61 -9.07 -13.17
CA SER A 20 -1.47 -9.73 -14.17
C SER A 20 -0.75 -10.75 -15.06
N ASP A 21 0.55 -10.61 -15.26
CA ASP A 21 1.40 -11.49 -16.08
C ASP A 21 2.06 -12.63 -15.27
N LEU A 22 1.91 -12.64 -13.94
CA LEU A 22 2.37 -13.78 -13.15
C LEU A 22 1.47 -15.02 -13.37
N PRO A 23 2.04 -16.24 -13.42
CA PRO A 23 1.29 -17.47 -13.58
C PRO A 23 0.54 -17.88 -12.30
N ILE A 24 -0.09 -16.91 -11.64
CA ILE A 24 -0.86 -17.09 -10.41
C ILE A 24 -2.16 -16.30 -10.49
N ARG A 25 -3.26 -16.94 -10.11
CA ARG A 25 -4.54 -16.24 -9.99
C ARG A 25 -4.52 -15.37 -8.74
N THR A 26 -4.70 -14.06 -8.88
CA THR A 26 -4.95 -13.13 -7.78
C THR A 26 -6.45 -13.05 -7.47
N VAL A 27 -6.79 -12.88 -6.21
CA VAL A 27 -8.16 -12.65 -5.70
C VAL A 27 -8.11 -11.62 -4.57
N GLY A 28 -9.15 -10.81 -4.43
CA GLY A 28 -9.30 -9.86 -3.33
C GLY A 28 -10.01 -10.48 -2.12
N ILE A 29 -10.26 -9.66 -1.10
CA ILE A 29 -10.91 -10.09 0.15
C ILE A 29 -12.38 -10.52 -0.04
N GLU A 30 -13.02 -10.18 -1.15
CA GLU A 30 -14.36 -10.67 -1.53
C GLU A 30 -14.40 -12.19 -1.73
N HIS A 31 -13.24 -12.83 -1.85
CA HIS A 31 -13.09 -14.29 -1.88
C HIS A 31 -13.23 -14.93 -0.49
N LEU A 32 -13.14 -14.16 0.57
CA LEU A 32 -13.29 -14.58 1.96
C LEU A 32 -14.73 -14.41 2.44
N PRO A 33 -15.14 -15.12 3.52
CA PRO A 33 -16.33 -14.74 4.27
C PRO A 33 -16.25 -13.27 4.72
N PRO A 34 -17.40 -12.63 5.02
CA PRO A 34 -17.40 -11.27 5.58
C PRO A 34 -16.41 -11.17 6.75
N CYS A 35 -15.54 -10.19 6.69
CA CYS A 35 -14.49 -9.95 7.68
C CYS A 35 -14.55 -8.50 8.19
N GLU A 36 -14.08 -8.30 9.40
CA GLU A 36 -13.96 -6.98 10.00
C GLU A 36 -12.74 -6.25 9.44
N GLU A 37 -12.72 -4.93 9.55
CA GLU A 37 -11.54 -4.13 9.25
C GLU A 37 -10.42 -4.44 10.25
N VAL A 38 -9.22 -4.60 9.74
CA VAL A 38 -8.05 -4.90 10.57
C VAL A 38 -7.57 -3.63 11.24
N GLU A 39 -7.53 -3.61 12.57
CA GLU A 39 -6.97 -2.50 13.31
C GLU A 39 -5.44 -2.42 13.11
N GLU A 40 -4.97 -1.30 12.59
CA GLU A 40 -3.55 -1.03 12.32
C GLU A 40 -2.92 -0.42 13.57
N THR A 41 -2.45 -1.30 14.47
CA THR A 41 -1.84 -0.93 15.76
C THR A 41 -0.31 -0.91 15.73
N GLY A 42 0.31 -1.22 14.60
CA GLY A 42 1.76 -1.21 14.43
C GLY A 42 2.33 0.20 14.38
N GLU A 43 3.59 0.32 14.78
CA GLU A 43 4.35 1.58 14.75
C GLU A 43 5.11 1.76 13.43
N THR A 44 5.22 0.68 12.62
CA THR A 44 5.88 0.67 11.31
C THR A 44 4.97 0.13 10.22
N PHE A 45 5.31 0.43 8.97
CA PHE A 45 4.61 -0.11 7.80
C PHE A 45 4.72 -1.64 7.74
N GLU A 46 5.87 -2.21 8.11
CA GLU A 46 6.10 -3.66 8.18
C GLU A 46 5.16 -4.34 9.16
N GLU A 47 5.03 -3.77 10.38
CA GLU A 47 4.16 -4.31 11.41
C GLU A 47 2.70 -4.32 10.95
N ASN A 48 2.20 -3.20 10.39
CA ASN A 48 0.83 -3.12 9.90
C ASN A 48 0.58 -4.02 8.68
N ALA A 49 1.54 -4.12 7.75
CA ALA A 49 1.44 -5.06 6.63
C ALA A 49 1.35 -6.51 7.11
N LEU A 50 2.16 -6.89 8.10
CA LEU A 50 2.11 -8.24 8.70
C LEU A 50 0.79 -8.49 9.45
N LEU A 51 0.30 -7.53 10.24
CA LEU A 51 -0.98 -7.64 10.95
C LEU A 51 -2.12 -7.96 9.98
N LYS A 52 -2.21 -7.20 8.88
CA LYS A 52 -3.21 -7.42 7.82
C LYS A 52 -3.01 -8.76 7.12
N ALA A 53 -1.80 -9.06 6.67
CA ALA A 53 -1.51 -10.30 5.96
C ALA A 53 -1.81 -11.53 6.82
N ALA A 54 -1.42 -11.53 8.09
CA ALA A 54 -1.68 -12.61 9.03
C ALA A 54 -3.19 -12.78 9.34
N TYR A 55 -3.93 -11.68 9.47
CA TYR A 55 -5.38 -11.72 9.67
C TYR A 55 -6.08 -12.42 8.50
N PHE A 56 -5.87 -11.93 7.27
CA PHE A 56 -6.50 -12.50 6.09
C PHE A 56 -6.03 -13.93 5.78
N SER A 57 -4.80 -14.26 6.15
CA SER A 57 -4.27 -15.62 6.01
C SER A 57 -5.00 -16.61 6.91
N ARG A 58 -5.27 -16.25 8.17
CA ARG A 58 -6.08 -17.07 9.07
C ARG A 58 -7.53 -17.24 8.57
N MET A 59 -8.11 -16.16 8.02
CA MET A 59 -9.44 -16.25 7.40
C MET A 59 -9.44 -17.20 6.21
N ALA A 60 -8.42 -17.12 5.34
CA ALA A 60 -8.27 -18.01 4.19
C ALA A 60 -8.05 -19.48 4.57
N ALA A 61 -7.43 -19.74 5.73
CA ALA A 61 -7.24 -21.10 6.25
C ALA A 61 -8.56 -21.85 6.50
N GLY A 62 -9.65 -21.12 6.77
CA GLY A 62 -10.99 -21.68 6.95
C GLY A 62 -11.68 -22.09 5.65
N LEU A 63 -11.14 -21.75 4.48
CA LEU A 63 -11.73 -22.11 3.20
C LEU A 63 -11.45 -23.57 2.83
N ALA A 64 -12.42 -24.20 2.13
CA ALA A 64 -12.23 -25.53 1.57
C ALA A 64 -11.30 -25.50 0.35
N THR A 65 -10.54 -26.57 0.13
CA THR A 65 -9.84 -26.78 -1.15
C THR A 65 -10.85 -27.15 -2.25
N PRO A 66 -10.70 -26.66 -3.49
CA PRO A 66 -9.56 -25.95 -4.09
C PRO A 66 -9.60 -24.40 -3.98
N GLU A 67 -10.55 -23.84 -3.27
CA GLU A 67 -10.79 -22.39 -3.19
C GLU A 67 -9.81 -21.66 -2.25
N ARG A 68 -9.07 -22.42 -1.45
CA ARG A 68 -8.11 -21.87 -0.48
C ARG A 68 -6.89 -21.29 -1.19
N PRO A 69 -6.56 -20.01 -0.99
CA PRO A 69 -5.29 -19.42 -1.44
C PRO A 69 -4.10 -20.13 -0.79
N ARG A 70 -2.96 -20.14 -1.47
CA ARG A 70 -1.72 -20.65 -0.91
C ARG A 70 -0.93 -19.58 -0.16
N TRP A 71 -1.06 -18.34 -0.62
CA TRP A 71 -0.37 -17.18 -0.08
C TRP A 71 -1.31 -16.00 0.05
N VAL A 72 -0.99 -15.14 1.00
CA VAL A 72 -1.65 -13.86 1.20
C VAL A 72 -0.59 -12.76 1.17
N ILE A 73 -0.91 -11.67 0.50
CA ILE A 73 -0.17 -10.41 0.60
C ILE A 73 -1.07 -9.34 1.16
N ALA A 74 -0.49 -8.45 1.97
CA ALA A 74 -1.11 -7.19 2.33
C ALA A 74 -0.06 -6.09 2.32
N ASP A 75 -0.46 -4.87 1.95
CA ASP A 75 0.40 -3.71 1.98
C ASP A 75 0.03 -2.76 3.11
N ASP A 76 1.04 -2.11 3.65
CA ASP A 76 0.87 -0.84 4.33
C ASP A 76 1.70 0.24 3.65
N SER A 77 1.14 1.44 3.55
CA SER A 77 1.75 2.50 2.76
C SER A 77 1.32 3.87 3.25
N GLY A 78 2.24 4.82 3.14
CA GLY A 78 1.96 6.18 3.59
C GLY A 78 2.96 7.19 3.05
N LEU A 79 2.62 8.43 3.29
CA LEU A 79 3.40 9.62 2.96
C LEU A 79 4.25 10.03 4.17
N CYS A 80 5.55 10.20 3.96
CA CYS A 80 6.46 10.72 4.97
C CYS A 80 6.99 12.07 4.49
N VAL A 81 6.78 13.13 5.26
CA VAL A 81 7.20 14.50 4.94
C VAL A 81 8.29 14.94 5.91
N ASP A 82 9.45 15.32 5.38
CA ASP A 82 10.65 15.58 6.19
C ASP A 82 10.46 16.79 7.10
N ALA A 83 9.84 17.87 6.61
CA ALA A 83 9.52 19.06 7.41
C ALA A 83 8.55 18.79 8.56
N LEU A 84 7.82 17.67 8.55
CA LEU A 84 6.92 17.23 9.60
C LEU A 84 7.51 16.07 10.43
N GLY A 85 8.82 15.85 10.37
CA GLY A 85 9.49 14.77 11.10
C GLY A 85 9.05 13.37 10.67
N GLY A 86 8.62 13.20 9.42
CA GLY A 86 8.13 11.95 8.87
C GLY A 86 6.61 11.76 8.96
N ALA A 87 5.87 12.66 9.61
CA ALA A 87 4.41 12.61 9.57
C ALA A 87 3.88 12.88 8.14
N PRO A 88 2.70 12.34 7.78
CA PRO A 88 1.80 11.50 8.55
C PRO A 88 2.26 10.05 8.78
N GLY A 89 3.17 9.47 7.98
CA GLY A 89 3.70 8.12 8.16
C GLY A 89 2.60 7.06 8.14
N VAL A 90 2.58 6.15 9.11
CA VAL A 90 1.57 5.09 9.27
C VAL A 90 0.15 5.63 9.52
N TYR A 91 0.01 6.90 9.87
CA TYR A 91 -1.28 7.56 10.06
C TYR A 91 -1.80 8.25 8.80
N SER A 92 -1.23 7.96 7.62
CA SER A 92 -1.55 8.65 6.36
C SER A 92 -3.04 8.61 6.01
N ALA A 93 -3.72 7.51 6.23
CA ALA A 93 -5.14 7.38 5.91
C ALA A 93 -6.04 8.24 6.82
N ARG A 94 -5.64 8.45 8.07
CA ARG A 94 -6.39 9.15 9.12
C ARG A 94 -5.69 10.40 9.66
N PHE A 95 -4.86 11.03 8.86
CA PHE A 95 -4.06 12.20 9.28
C PHE A 95 -4.93 13.36 9.78
N ALA A 96 -6.09 13.60 9.16
CA ALA A 96 -7.03 14.63 9.58
C ALA A 96 -8.05 14.17 10.63
N GLY A 97 -8.05 12.88 10.99
CA GLY A 97 -8.97 12.26 11.97
C GLY A 97 -9.53 10.94 11.45
N GLU A 98 -10.22 10.16 12.29
CA GLU A 98 -10.70 8.81 11.95
C GLU A 98 -11.70 8.80 10.78
N ASP A 99 -12.63 9.76 10.71
CA ASP A 99 -13.67 9.83 9.68
C ASP A 99 -13.34 10.84 8.56
N CYS A 100 -12.04 11.12 8.33
CA CYS A 100 -11.64 12.13 7.36
C CYS A 100 -11.68 11.62 5.92
N THR A 101 -11.92 12.55 4.99
CA THR A 101 -11.78 12.30 3.55
C THR A 101 -10.34 12.55 3.09
N PHE A 102 -10.00 12.08 1.89
CA PHE A 102 -8.72 12.40 1.25
C PHE A 102 -8.50 13.92 1.12
N ALA A 103 -9.54 14.67 0.79
CA ALA A 103 -9.48 16.13 0.70
C ALA A 103 -9.20 16.79 2.07
N ASP A 104 -9.70 16.22 3.17
CA ASP A 104 -9.39 16.71 4.51
C ASP A 104 -7.92 16.48 4.87
N ASN A 105 -7.38 15.32 4.51
CA ASN A 105 -5.96 14.99 4.69
C ASN A 105 -5.06 15.95 3.89
N ASN A 106 -5.38 16.17 2.61
CA ASN A 106 -4.64 17.11 1.75
C ASN A 106 -4.67 18.52 2.29
N ARG A 107 -5.85 19.01 2.67
CA ARG A 107 -6.02 20.35 3.27
C ARG A 107 -5.20 20.52 4.54
N LYS A 108 -5.25 19.51 5.44
CA LYS A 108 -4.45 19.52 6.67
C LYS A 108 -2.96 19.54 6.38
N LEU A 109 -2.51 18.73 5.40
CA LEU A 109 -1.11 18.66 5.01
C LEU A 109 -0.62 19.99 4.44
N LEU A 110 -1.34 20.57 3.49
CA LEU A 110 -0.99 21.87 2.90
C LEU A 110 -0.95 22.97 3.94
N LYS A 111 -1.91 22.96 4.88
CA LYS A 111 -1.93 23.92 6.00
C LYS A 111 -0.74 23.73 6.95
N ALA A 112 -0.37 22.50 7.27
CA ALA A 112 0.79 22.22 8.13
C ALA A 112 2.12 22.68 7.52
N LEU A 113 2.15 22.86 6.18
CA LEU A 113 3.32 23.28 5.43
C LEU A 113 3.23 24.74 4.96
N GLU A 114 2.22 25.54 5.36
CA GLU A 114 1.99 26.89 4.80
C GLU A 114 3.21 27.82 4.94
N ASP A 115 3.96 27.70 6.04
CA ASP A 115 5.17 28.48 6.31
C ASP A 115 6.49 27.79 5.90
N VAL A 116 6.40 26.61 5.25
CA VAL A 116 7.57 25.86 4.78
C VAL A 116 7.86 26.22 3.34
N GLU A 117 9.10 26.64 3.08
CA GLU A 117 9.58 26.96 1.73
C GLU A 117 9.46 25.76 0.78
N PRO A 118 9.16 25.96 -0.53
CA PRO A 118 8.96 24.85 -1.47
C PRO A 118 10.10 23.84 -1.54
N GLU A 119 11.34 24.31 -1.42
CA GLU A 119 12.55 23.47 -1.47
C GLU A 119 12.71 22.58 -0.24
N LYS A 120 12.04 22.91 0.85
CA LYS A 120 12.06 22.19 2.12
C LYS A 120 10.87 21.24 2.31
N ARG A 121 9.96 21.18 1.33
CA ARG A 121 8.79 20.31 1.37
C ARG A 121 9.10 18.91 0.84
N THR A 122 10.33 18.42 1.04
CA THR A 122 10.73 17.08 0.63
C THR A 122 9.89 16.02 1.31
N ALA A 123 9.51 15.02 0.55
CA ALA A 123 8.64 13.94 1.00
C ALA A 123 8.96 12.64 0.26
N ARG A 124 8.50 11.54 0.80
CA ARG A 124 8.52 10.26 0.11
C ARG A 124 7.25 9.48 0.43
N PHE A 125 6.74 8.77 -0.55
CA PHE A 125 5.83 7.68 -0.32
C PHE A 125 6.60 6.40 -0.04
N VAL A 126 6.10 5.61 0.90
CA VAL A 126 6.61 4.29 1.26
C VAL A 126 5.49 3.27 1.10
N CYS A 127 5.80 2.10 0.55
CA CYS A 127 4.92 0.95 0.53
C CYS A 127 5.69 -0.27 0.98
N VAL A 128 5.17 -0.99 1.95
CA VAL A 128 5.67 -2.29 2.38
C VAL A 128 4.60 -3.34 2.11
N ILE A 129 4.97 -4.39 1.40
CA ILE A 129 4.14 -5.57 1.13
C ILE A 129 4.68 -6.73 1.96
N CYS A 130 3.83 -7.33 2.78
CA CYS A 130 4.15 -8.55 3.52
C CYS A 130 3.51 -9.75 2.81
N CYS A 131 4.29 -10.81 2.56
CA CYS A 131 3.83 -12.09 2.05
C CYS A 131 3.85 -13.14 3.16
N VAL A 132 2.74 -13.83 3.36
CA VAL A 132 2.62 -14.93 4.34
C VAL A 132 2.01 -16.17 3.68
N PRO A 133 2.32 -17.39 4.17
CA PRO A 133 1.63 -18.60 3.75
C PRO A 133 0.22 -18.64 4.38
N VAL A 134 -0.68 -19.42 3.81
CA VAL A 134 -1.93 -19.78 4.47
C VAL A 134 -1.69 -21.03 5.32
N PRO A 135 -1.86 -20.97 6.66
CA PRO A 135 -1.58 -22.09 7.55
C PRO A 135 -2.63 -23.20 7.42
N ASP A 136 -2.31 -24.40 7.86
CA ASP A 136 -3.25 -25.52 7.88
C ASP A 136 -4.32 -25.36 8.98
N ASP A 137 -3.94 -24.80 10.10
CA ASP A 137 -4.83 -24.47 11.21
C ASP A 137 -5.05 -22.94 11.26
N PRO A 138 -6.30 -22.44 11.20
CA PRO A 138 -6.58 -21.00 11.27
C PRO A 138 -6.20 -20.35 12.60
N ARG A 139 -5.85 -21.13 13.62
CA ARG A 139 -5.33 -20.61 14.90
C ARG A 139 -3.85 -20.29 14.88
N ASP A 140 -3.12 -20.80 13.89
CA ASP A 140 -1.71 -20.55 13.75
C ASP A 140 -1.45 -19.12 13.25
N ALA A 141 -0.41 -18.48 13.77
CA ALA A 141 0.07 -17.20 13.28
C ALA A 141 1.13 -17.45 12.19
N PRO A 142 0.82 -17.17 10.92
CA PRO A 142 1.78 -17.41 9.86
C PRO A 142 2.94 -16.40 9.96
N PRO A 143 4.20 -16.87 9.88
CA PRO A 143 5.34 -15.97 9.80
C PRO A 143 5.38 -15.26 8.44
N ALA A 144 5.96 -14.08 8.38
CA ALA A 144 6.31 -13.48 7.10
C ALA A 144 7.31 -14.37 6.36
N LEU A 145 7.00 -14.67 5.08
CA LEU A 145 7.96 -15.32 4.19
C LEU A 145 9.02 -14.30 3.75
N PHE A 146 8.55 -13.12 3.38
CA PHE A 146 9.38 -11.97 3.03
C PHE A 146 8.56 -10.67 3.06
N TYR A 147 9.28 -9.57 3.09
CA TYR A 147 8.76 -8.22 2.83
C TYR A 147 9.32 -7.70 1.53
N SER A 148 8.54 -6.83 0.88
CA SER A 148 8.95 -6.08 -0.29
C SER A 148 8.66 -4.61 -0.06
N GLU A 149 9.63 -3.76 -0.32
CA GLU A 149 9.54 -2.33 -0.08
C GLU A 149 9.71 -1.54 -1.38
N GLY A 150 8.97 -0.45 -1.49
CA GLY A 150 9.16 0.53 -2.55
C GLY A 150 9.04 1.94 -1.98
N ILE A 151 9.97 2.79 -2.38
CA ILE A 151 10.04 4.18 -1.96
C ILE A 151 10.04 5.06 -3.21
N CYS A 152 9.14 6.04 -3.26
CA CYS A 152 9.10 7.06 -4.29
C CYS A 152 9.41 8.42 -3.66
N ALA A 153 10.51 9.03 -4.06
CA ALA A 153 10.91 10.36 -3.60
C ALA A 153 10.17 11.46 -4.35
N GLY A 154 9.96 12.58 -3.68
CA GLY A 154 9.28 13.73 -4.25
C GLY A 154 9.20 14.89 -3.26
N ARG A 155 8.20 15.73 -3.46
CA ARG A 155 7.93 16.89 -2.60
C ARG A 155 6.43 17.19 -2.54
N ILE A 156 6.03 17.98 -1.55
CA ILE A 156 4.64 18.44 -1.45
C ILE A 156 4.47 19.76 -2.21
N ALA A 157 3.51 19.79 -3.12
CA ALA A 157 3.11 20.96 -3.88
C ALA A 157 2.59 22.09 -2.97
N LEU A 158 2.46 23.29 -3.53
CA LEU A 158 1.83 24.41 -2.82
C LEU A 158 0.30 24.32 -2.83
N GLU A 159 -0.25 23.70 -3.86
CA GLU A 159 -1.69 23.50 -4.07
C GLU A 159 -1.93 22.16 -4.77
N GLU A 160 -3.17 21.69 -4.77
CA GLU A 160 -3.58 20.47 -5.46
C GLU A 160 -3.51 20.65 -6.98
N ALA A 161 -3.04 19.63 -7.70
CA ALA A 161 -3.01 19.59 -9.17
C ALA A 161 -3.35 18.18 -9.68
N GLY A 162 -4.05 18.09 -10.82
CA GLY A 162 -4.51 16.85 -11.42
C GLY A 162 -5.82 16.35 -10.82
N GLU A 163 -6.46 15.41 -11.51
CA GLU A 163 -7.77 14.84 -11.14
C GLU A 163 -7.72 13.32 -10.94
N GLY A 164 -6.56 12.69 -11.22
CA GLY A 164 -6.37 11.24 -11.13
C GLY A 164 -5.98 10.76 -9.74
N GLY A 165 -5.95 9.44 -9.59
CA GLY A 165 -5.44 8.79 -8.39
C GLY A 165 -6.33 8.91 -7.14
N PHE A 166 -5.70 8.83 -5.97
CA PHE A 166 -6.37 8.90 -4.67
C PHE A 166 -5.41 9.36 -3.56
N GLY A 167 -5.95 9.65 -2.39
CA GLY A 167 -5.13 10.05 -1.23
C GLY A 167 -4.40 11.37 -1.44
N TYR A 168 -3.09 11.34 -1.29
CA TYR A 168 -2.22 12.51 -1.45
C TYR A 168 -1.70 12.71 -2.89
N ASP A 169 -2.18 11.96 -3.87
CA ASP A 169 -1.74 12.06 -5.27
C ASP A 169 -1.82 13.50 -5.83
N PRO A 170 -2.86 14.32 -5.51
CA PRO A 170 -2.94 15.67 -6.02
C PRO A 170 -1.89 16.65 -5.45
N VAL A 171 -1.28 16.31 -4.33
CA VAL A 171 -0.30 17.18 -3.65
C VAL A 171 1.13 16.65 -3.67
N PHE A 172 1.35 15.40 -4.10
CA PHE A 172 2.67 14.78 -4.15
C PHE A 172 3.27 14.89 -5.56
N VAL A 173 4.30 15.70 -5.70
CA VAL A 173 5.06 15.89 -6.95
C VAL A 173 6.20 14.89 -6.99
N GLU A 174 6.18 13.99 -7.97
CA GLU A 174 7.23 13.00 -8.18
C GLU A 174 8.51 13.65 -8.70
N GLU A 175 9.67 13.26 -8.17
CA GLU A 175 10.94 13.96 -8.34
C GLU A 175 11.43 14.00 -9.78
N THR A 176 11.29 12.91 -10.55
CA THR A 176 11.84 12.81 -11.91
C THR A 176 10.94 13.43 -12.97
N THR A 177 9.63 13.40 -12.77
CA THR A 177 8.67 13.96 -13.72
C THR A 177 8.36 15.43 -13.46
N GLY A 178 8.44 15.86 -12.20
CA GLY A 178 8.00 17.18 -11.77
C GLY A 178 6.49 17.37 -11.81
N GLN A 179 5.72 16.30 -11.99
CA GLN A 179 4.25 16.27 -12.01
C GLN A 179 3.71 15.64 -10.72
N THR A 180 2.49 16.01 -10.35
CA THR A 180 1.81 15.30 -9.26
C THR A 180 1.40 13.90 -9.71
N PHE A 181 1.24 12.96 -8.77
CA PHE A 181 0.74 11.64 -9.11
C PHE A 181 -0.66 11.69 -9.74
N ALA A 182 -1.48 12.70 -9.40
CA ALA A 182 -2.79 12.90 -9.99
C ALA A 182 -2.77 13.43 -11.43
N GLU A 183 -1.65 13.96 -11.90
CA GLU A 183 -1.43 14.39 -13.29
C GLU A 183 -0.85 13.28 -14.18
N LEU A 184 -0.31 12.20 -13.57
CA LEU A 184 0.28 11.09 -14.31
C LEU A 184 -0.79 10.13 -14.83
N GLU A 185 -0.58 9.62 -16.05
CA GLU A 185 -1.33 8.48 -16.56
C GLU A 185 -1.13 7.25 -15.66
N ALA A 186 -2.17 6.44 -15.47
CA ALA A 186 -2.18 5.31 -14.53
C ALA A 186 -1.03 4.32 -14.75
N GLU A 187 -0.73 3.99 -16.01
CA GLU A 187 0.37 3.09 -16.36
C GLU A 187 1.73 3.68 -15.92
N ARG A 188 1.96 4.97 -16.18
CA ARG A 188 3.20 5.65 -15.77
C ARG A 188 3.31 5.73 -14.26
N LYS A 189 2.22 6.05 -13.55
CA LYS A 189 2.17 6.05 -12.09
C LYS A 189 2.52 4.67 -11.53
N ASN A 190 1.96 3.58 -12.09
CA ASN A 190 2.23 2.21 -11.66
C ASN A 190 3.72 1.83 -11.76
N HIS A 191 4.46 2.41 -12.70
CA HIS A 191 5.91 2.17 -12.82
C HIS A 191 6.77 2.99 -11.84
N LEU A 192 6.33 4.19 -11.49
CA LEU A 192 7.12 5.15 -10.70
C LEU A 192 6.74 5.14 -9.21
N SER A 193 5.52 4.72 -8.89
CA SER A 193 5.00 4.82 -7.53
C SER A 193 5.69 3.85 -6.56
N HIS A 194 5.67 4.21 -5.28
CA HIS A 194 6.11 3.36 -4.17
C HIS A 194 5.51 1.95 -4.24
N ARG A 195 4.19 1.81 -4.55
CA ARG A 195 3.54 0.50 -4.69
C ARG A 195 4.02 -0.25 -5.91
N GLY A 196 4.20 0.43 -7.04
CA GLY A 196 4.76 -0.18 -8.25
C GLY A 196 6.16 -0.74 -8.00
N LEU A 197 7.03 0.05 -7.33
CA LEU A 197 8.38 -0.38 -6.96
C LEU A 197 8.38 -1.56 -5.97
N ALA A 198 7.50 -1.52 -4.94
CA ALA A 198 7.33 -2.64 -4.01
C ALA A 198 6.85 -3.92 -4.71
N LEU A 199 5.96 -3.79 -5.70
CA LEU A 199 5.45 -4.92 -6.47
C LEU A 199 6.51 -5.51 -7.42
N LEU A 200 7.41 -4.71 -7.96
CA LEU A 200 8.56 -5.20 -8.74
C LEU A 200 9.50 -6.05 -7.86
N ASP A 201 9.82 -5.57 -6.66
CA ASP A 201 10.61 -6.34 -5.68
C ASP A 201 9.87 -7.61 -5.24
N PHE A 202 8.54 -7.51 -5.01
CA PHE A 202 7.69 -8.66 -4.70
C PHE A 202 7.78 -9.73 -5.77
N ARG A 203 7.65 -9.37 -7.05
CA ARG A 203 7.72 -10.31 -8.17
C ARG A 203 9.01 -11.10 -8.16
N CYS A 204 10.15 -10.43 -8.04
CA CYS A 204 11.47 -11.09 -8.00
C CYS A 204 11.56 -12.12 -6.86
N LYS A 205 11.10 -11.76 -5.66
CA LYS A 205 11.12 -12.63 -4.49
C LYS A 205 10.14 -13.79 -4.61
N PHE A 206 8.94 -13.50 -5.16
CA PHE A 206 7.89 -14.49 -5.31
C PHE A 206 8.21 -15.54 -6.38
N GLU A 207 8.82 -15.15 -7.50
CA GLU A 207 9.30 -16.07 -8.53
C GLU A 207 10.38 -17.02 -7.98
N ALA A 208 11.31 -16.50 -7.17
CA ALA A 208 12.31 -17.30 -6.49
C ALA A 208 11.69 -18.31 -5.50
N LEU A 209 10.62 -17.92 -4.79
CA LEU A 209 9.89 -18.81 -3.86
C LEU A 209 9.10 -19.89 -4.60
N SER A 210 8.50 -19.57 -5.75
CA SER A 210 7.61 -20.48 -6.49
C SER A 210 8.34 -21.41 -7.47
N GLY A 211 9.59 -21.08 -7.83
CA GLY A 211 10.45 -21.87 -8.73
C GLY A 211 11.34 -22.90 -8.01
N SER A 212 11.27 -22.96 -6.68
CA SER A 212 11.92 -23.95 -5.82
C SER A 212 10.94 -25.08 -5.46
#